data_4fa094873259f5852bd8fbd7378d468a
#
_entry.id   4fa094873259f5852bd8fbd7378d468a
#
_cell.length_a   1.000
_cell.length_b   1.000
_cell.length_c   1.000
_cell.angle_alpha   90.00
_cell.angle_beta   90.00
_cell.angle_gamma   90.00
#
_symmetry.space_group_name_H-M   'P 1'
#
loop_
_entity.id
_entity.type
_entity.pdbx_description
1 polymer ?
#
loop_
_entity_poly.entity_id
_entity_poly.type
_entity_poly.pdbx_seq_one_letter_code
_entity_poly.pdbx_strand_id
1 'polypeptide(L)' 'MSKKMNPVVHFEIPYEDKNRAAKFYEKVFGWENQMLGPEMGNYVIVSTSERDEKTHFPKNPGMINGGLFEKTKDNN' A
#
# COMPACT_ATOMS: atom_id res chain seq x y z
N MET A 1 4.20 33.60 -6.76
CA MET A 1 4.11 33.02 -5.43
C MET A 1 3.59 31.59 -5.51
N SER A 2 4.25 30.71 -4.82
CA SER A 2 3.84 29.32 -4.85
C SER A 2 2.76 29.05 -3.81
N LYS A 3 1.80 28.25 -4.20
CA LYS A 3 0.75 27.78 -3.31
C LYS A 3 1.21 26.50 -2.65
N LYS A 4 1.02 26.39 -1.35
CA LYS A 4 1.39 25.18 -0.64
C LYS A 4 0.49 24.04 -1.08
N MET A 5 1.09 22.92 -1.50
CA MET A 5 0.38 21.75 -1.93
C MET A 5 0.76 20.56 -1.03
N ASN A 6 -0.20 19.70 -0.79
CA ASN A 6 0.02 18.50 0.00
C ASN A 6 0.34 17.34 -0.94
N PRO A 7 1.53 16.74 -0.83
CA PRO A 7 1.88 15.64 -1.72
C PRO A 7 1.12 14.36 -1.36
N VAL A 8 0.98 13.48 -2.34
CA VAL A 8 0.46 12.15 -2.09
C VAL A 8 1.62 11.30 -1.58
N VAL A 9 1.49 10.77 -0.38
CA VAL A 9 2.55 9.99 0.25
C VAL A 9 2.16 8.56 0.55
N HIS A 10 0.90 8.19 0.28
CA HIS A 10 0.38 6.86 0.58
C HIS A 10 -0.86 6.62 -0.25
N PHE A 11 -1.14 5.37 -0.59
CA PHE A 11 -2.39 5.01 -1.27
C PHE A 11 -3.00 3.80 -0.57
N GLU A 12 -4.33 3.64 -0.72
CA GLU A 12 -5.02 2.48 -0.21
C GLU A 12 -6.03 1.99 -1.23
N ILE A 13 -6.07 0.67 -1.40
CA ILE A 13 -6.95 0.02 -2.38
C ILE A 13 -7.76 -1.04 -1.65
N PRO A 14 -9.10 -1.04 -1.78
CA PRO A 14 -9.92 -2.08 -1.17
C PRO A 14 -9.79 -3.40 -1.93
N TYR A 15 -9.89 -4.51 -1.21
CA TYR A 15 -9.88 -5.84 -1.83
C TYR A 15 -11.06 -6.65 -1.32
N GLU A 16 -11.49 -7.60 -2.12
CA GLU A 16 -12.51 -8.57 -1.70
C GLU A 16 -11.85 -9.91 -1.37
N ASP A 17 -10.86 -10.30 -2.15
CA ASP A 17 -10.10 -11.52 -1.94
C ASP A 17 -8.63 -11.13 -1.78
N LYS A 18 -8.13 -11.25 -0.56
CA LYS A 18 -6.78 -10.78 -0.22
C LYS A 18 -5.68 -11.46 -1.04
N ASN A 19 -5.75 -12.78 -1.14
CA ASN A 19 -4.70 -13.51 -1.84
C ASN A 19 -4.72 -13.23 -3.34
N ARG A 20 -5.90 -13.12 -3.89
CA ARG A 20 -6.05 -12.83 -5.32
C ARG A 20 -5.55 -11.42 -5.64
N ALA A 21 -5.88 -10.46 -4.82
CA ALA A 21 -5.43 -9.09 -5.01
C ALA A 21 -3.92 -8.98 -4.92
N ALA A 22 -3.33 -9.57 -3.88
CA ALA A 22 -1.89 -9.54 -3.69
C ALA A 22 -1.15 -10.17 -4.87
N LYS A 23 -1.62 -11.33 -5.33
CA LYS A 23 -1.01 -11.99 -6.47
C LYS A 23 -1.12 -11.17 -7.74
N PHE A 24 -2.26 -10.52 -7.93
CA PHE A 24 -2.46 -9.69 -9.11
C PHE A 24 -1.44 -8.55 -9.18
N TYR A 25 -1.31 -7.80 -8.09
CA TYR A 25 -0.41 -6.66 -8.09
C TYR A 25 1.06 -7.08 -8.14
N GLU A 26 1.40 -8.19 -7.51
CA GLU A 26 2.74 -8.74 -7.59
C GLU A 26 3.09 -9.15 -9.02
N LYS A 27 2.19 -9.86 -9.67
CA LYS A 27 2.41 -10.38 -11.01
C LYS A 27 2.45 -9.29 -12.07
N VAL A 28 1.55 -8.31 -11.96
CA VAL A 28 1.42 -7.27 -12.99
C VAL A 28 2.43 -6.15 -12.79
N PHE A 29 2.68 -5.74 -11.55
CA PHE A 29 3.52 -4.59 -11.26
C PHE A 29 4.80 -4.93 -10.50
N GLY A 30 4.95 -6.15 -10.05
CA GLY A 30 6.15 -6.54 -9.30
C GLY A 30 6.18 -5.99 -7.88
N TRP A 31 5.04 -5.61 -7.33
CA TRP A 31 4.97 -5.06 -5.98
C TRP A 31 5.20 -6.16 -4.94
N GLU A 32 5.86 -5.79 -3.86
CA GLU A 32 6.03 -6.69 -2.73
C GLU A 32 4.90 -6.51 -1.74
N ASN A 33 4.40 -7.61 -1.21
CA ASN A 33 3.26 -7.61 -0.30
C ASN A 33 3.63 -8.23 1.03
N GLN A 34 3.18 -7.61 2.12
CA GLN A 34 3.30 -8.19 3.45
C GLN A 34 1.91 -8.32 4.03
N MET A 35 1.48 -9.56 4.23
CA MET A 35 0.16 -9.86 4.79
C MET A 35 0.17 -9.67 6.30
N LEU A 36 -0.77 -8.91 6.82
CA LEU A 36 -0.96 -8.76 8.25
C LEU A 36 -2.17 -9.58 8.67
N GLY A 37 -2.20 -9.98 9.93
CA GLY A 37 -3.26 -10.83 10.44
C GLY A 37 -4.53 -10.11 10.83
N PRO A 38 -5.52 -10.85 11.38
CA PRO A 38 -6.80 -10.26 11.75
C PRO A 38 -6.69 -9.14 12.78
N GLU A 39 -5.70 -9.19 13.65
CA GLU A 39 -5.50 -8.14 14.66
C GLU A 39 -5.14 -6.80 14.03
N MET A 40 -4.70 -6.81 12.78
CA MET A 40 -4.40 -5.60 12.02
C MET A 40 -5.42 -5.38 10.90
N GLY A 41 -6.63 -5.97 11.04
CA GLY A 41 -7.67 -5.80 10.06
C GLY A 41 -7.44 -6.50 8.74
N ASN A 42 -6.59 -7.52 8.73
CA ASN A 42 -6.21 -8.25 7.51
C ASN A 42 -5.65 -7.32 6.44
N TYR A 43 -4.91 -6.34 6.88
CA TYR A 43 -4.31 -5.36 5.99
C TYR A 43 -3.11 -5.95 5.24
N VAL A 44 -2.86 -5.47 4.04
CA VAL A 44 -1.69 -5.88 3.26
C VAL A 44 -0.82 -4.66 3.01
N ILE A 45 0.41 -4.71 3.49
CA ILE A 45 1.37 -3.64 3.23
C ILE A 45 1.95 -3.86 1.84
N VAL A 46 1.89 -2.84 1.00
CA VAL A 46 2.37 -2.93 -0.38
C VAL A 46 3.58 -2.02 -0.54
N SER A 47 4.67 -2.59 -1.02
CA SER A 47 5.88 -1.85 -1.32
C SER A 47 6.07 -1.78 -2.82
N THR A 48 6.02 -0.58 -3.37
CA THR A 48 6.26 -0.37 -4.79
C THR A 48 7.71 0.04 -5.06
N SER A 49 8.45 0.33 -3.99
CA SER A 49 9.87 0.65 -4.05
C SER A 49 10.52 0.26 -2.74
N GLU A 50 11.86 0.23 -2.72
CA GLU A 50 12.60 -0.08 -1.51
C GLU A 50 12.32 0.95 -0.43
N ARG A 51 12.21 0.47 0.81
CA ARG A 51 12.05 1.33 1.97
C ARG A 51 13.35 1.50 2.71
N ASP A 52 13.49 2.67 3.34
CA ASP A 52 14.57 2.89 4.29
C ASP A 52 14.22 2.16 5.58
N GLU A 53 15.14 1.36 6.09
CA GLU A 53 14.89 0.53 7.27
C GLU A 53 14.63 1.36 8.53
N LYS A 54 15.21 2.55 8.59
CA LYS A 54 15.09 3.39 9.77
C LYS A 54 13.81 4.23 9.77
N THR A 55 13.47 4.79 8.62
CA THR A 55 12.33 5.71 8.52
C THR A 55 11.06 5.05 8.05
N HIS A 56 11.17 3.89 7.39
CA HIS A 56 10.06 3.17 6.76
C HIS A 56 9.45 3.91 5.58
N PHE A 57 10.10 4.97 5.12
CA PHE A 57 9.71 5.68 3.91
C PHE A 57 10.46 5.12 2.71
N PRO A 58 9.96 5.35 1.49
CA PRO A 58 10.71 4.92 0.29
C PRO A 58 12.09 5.57 0.27
N LYS A 59 13.09 4.79 -0.15
CA LYS A 59 14.45 5.31 -0.24
C LYS A 59 14.60 6.38 -1.29
N ASN A 60 13.88 6.25 -2.38
CA ASN A 60 13.99 7.18 -3.51
C ASN A 60 12.87 8.21 -3.45
N PRO A 61 13.20 9.50 -3.53
CA PRO A 61 12.17 10.53 -3.54
C PRO A 61 11.18 10.33 -4.68
N GLY A 62 9.92 10.63 -4.42
CA GLY A 62 8.89 10.52 -5.43
C GLY A 62 8.24 9.16 -5.54
N MET A 63 8.73 8.16 -4.82
CA MET A 63 8.13 6.83 -4.80
C MET A 63 7.08 6.76 -3.70
N ILE A 64 6.04 5.96 -3.92
CA ILE A 64 4.93 5.85 -2.98
C ILE A 64 4.65 4.38 -2.70
N ASN A 65 4.61 4.04 -1.42
CA ASN A 65 4.18 2.72 -0.98
C ASN A 65 2.78 2.86 -0.38
N GLY A 66 2.06 1.76 -0.26
CA GLY A 66 0.71 1.84 0.22
C GLY A 66 0.22 0.55 0.84
N GLY A 67 -1.08 0.32 0.80
CA GLY A 67 -1.65 -0.85 1.39
C GLY A 67 -2.97 -1.25 0.75
N LEU A 68 -3.36 -2.48 1.03
CA LEU A 68 -4.66 -3.02 0.62
C LEU A 68 -5.44 -3.28 1.89
N PHE A 69 -6.70 -2.87 1.90
CA PHE A 69 -7.55 -3.08 3.07
C PHE A 69 -8.78 -3.88 2.69
N GLU A 70 -9.31 -4.61 3.67
CA GLU A 70 -10.45 -5.46 3.44
C GLU A 70 -11.70 -4.62 3.17
N LYS A 71 -12.37 -4.91 2.07
CA LYS A 71 -13.60 -4.23 1.73
C LYS A 71 -14.74 -4.74 2.61
N THR A 72 -15.45 -3.84 3.25
CA THR A 72 -16.58 -4.19 4.09
C THR A 72 -17.85 -3.55 3.54
N LYS A 73 -18.99 -3.86 4.16
CA LYS A 73 -20.25 -3.27 3.75
C LYS A 73 -20.27 -1.76 3.92
N ASP A 74 -19.47 -1.26 4.85
CA ASP A 74 -19.49 0.16 5.21
C ASP A 74 -18.53 1.02 4.41
N ASN A 75 -17.57 0.42 3.71
CA ASN A 75 -16.59 1.18 2.96
C ASN A 75 -16.55 0.85 1.48
N ASN A 76 -17.66 0.94 0.87
CA ASN A 76 -17.79 0.76 -0.57
C ASN A 76 -17.03 1.81 -1.35
#